data_6ba0233756be00244beacd18100c8ce4
#
_entry.id   6ba0233756be00244beacd18100c8ce4
#
_cell.length_a   1.000
_cell.length_b   1.000
_cell.length_c   1.000
_cell.angle_alpha   90.00
_cell.angle_beta   90.00
_cell.angle_gamma   90.00
#
_symmetry.space_group_name_H-M   'P 1'
#
loop_
_entity.id
_entity.type
_entity.pdbx_description
1 polymer ?
#
loop_
_entity_poly.entity_id
_entity_poly.type
_entity_poly.pdbx_seq_one_letter_code
_entity_poly.pdbx_strand_id
1 'polypeptide(L)'
;PYPMLIAAVILQKWAVSEIAVLGFSPELSTGRVTFVLLSSPGIALFVVALLFWFAQRQKVRETSNGETISSEVFRRAWRALASILLFMITARLLVTCGAISALSDLLANLGAYTALAAVTILGATGGYVTGTGLVGNALFMTGAAATGANFDATALFAALQHSATSHTAMSALPVAAILLAALPNRQSSDDHLVMKTALSLAGFSVIVLILGGWLQLYMASN
;
A
#
# COMPACT_ATOMS: atom_id res chain seq x y z
N PRO A 1 -6.51 -18.28 -10.85
CA PRO A 1 -7.03 -16.89 -10.81
C PRO A 1 -5.94 -15.84 -11.04
N TYR A 2 -4.73 -15.97 -10.45
CA TYR A 2 -3.69 -14.93 -10.53
C TYR A 2 -3.22 -14.57 -11.95
N PRO A 3 -2.92 -15.55 -12.87
CA PRO A 3 -2.54 -15.20 -14.24
C PRO A 3 -3.61 -14.41 -14.97
N MET A 4 -4.88 -14.74 -14.75
CA MET A 4 -6.01 -14.03 -15.36
C MET A 4 -6.14 -12.61 -14.82
N LEU A 5 -5.85 -12.39 -13.54
CA LEU A 5 -5.82 -11.06 -12.94
C LEU A 5 -4.70 -10.20 -13.54
N ILE A 6 -3.49 -10.75 -13.68
CA ILE A 6 -2.36 -10.07 -14.30
C ILE A 6 -2.70 -9.68 -15.74
N ALA A 7 -3.23 -10.63 -16.50
CA ALA A 7 -3.67 -10.38 -17.89
C ALA A 7 -4.75 -9.29 -17.96
N ALA A 8 -5.72 -9.31 -17.05
CA ALA A 8 -6.77 -8.30 -17.00
C ALA A 8 -6.24 -6.89 -16.70
N VAL A 9 -5.26 -6.75 -15.78
CA VAL A 9 -4.63 -5.47 -15.47
C VAL A 9 -3.82 -4.95 -16.66
N ILE A 10 -3.09 -5.82 -17.36
CA ILE A 10 -2.32 -5.44 -18.55
C ILE A 10 -3.26 -5.00 -19.68
N LEU A 11 -4.31 -5.79 -19.95
CA LEU A 11 -5.32 -5.48 -20.96
C LEU A 11 -6.06 -4.19 -20.64
N GLN A 12 -6.40 -3.95 -19.37
CA GLN A 12 -7.02 -2.71 -18.92
C GLN A 12 -6.12 -1.51 -19.22
N LYS A 13 -4.83 -1.58 -18.86
CA LYS A 13 -3.88 -0.50 -19.12
C LYS A 13 -3.75 -0.20 -20.61
N TRP A 14 -3.66 -1.23 -21.43
CA TRP A 14 -3.63 -1.08 -22.88
C TRP A 14 -4.94 -0.50 -23.43
N ALA A 15 -6.09 -1.04 -23.03
CA ALA A 15 -7.39 -0.54 -23.48
C ALA A 15 -7.64 0.92 -23.07
N VAL A 16 -7.23 1.32 -21.86
CA VAL A 16 -7.38 2.71 -21.39
C VAL A 16 -6.51 3.66 -22.22
N SER A 17 -5.30 3.24 -22.64
CA SER A 17 -4.46 4.07 -23.52
C SER A 17 -5.09 4.29 -24.88
N GLU A 18 -5.71 3.26 -25.48
CA GLU A 18 -6.41 3.37 -26.76
C GLU A 18 -7.69 4.20 -26.65
N ILE A 19 -8.46 4.02 -25.58
CA ILE A 19 -9.68 4.78 -25.32
C ILE A 19 -9.38 6.26 -25.06
N ALA A 20 -8.27 6.57 -24.40
CA ALA A 20 -7.84 7.95 -24.20
C ALA A 20 -7.47 8.65 -25.51
N VAL A 21 -6.88 7.93 -26.47
CA VAL A 21 -6.62 8.44 -27.84
C VAL A 21 -7.92 8.79 -28.57
N LEU A 22 -9.02 8.07 -28.26
CA LEU A 22 -10.35 8.35 -28.83
C LEU A 22 -11.08 9.51 -28.12
N GLY A 23 -10.44 10.18 -27.15
CA GLY A 23 -11.00 11.32 -26.43
C GLY A 23 -12.01 10.98 -25.33
N PHE A 24 -12.15 9.69 -24.99
CA PHE A 24 -13.05 9.25 -23.90
C PHE A 24 -12.25 8.87 -22.66
N SER A 25 -12.05 9.85 -21.79
CA SER A 25 -11.45 9.63 -20.46
C SER A 25 -12.40 10.15 -19.40
N PRO A 26 -13.24 9.29 -18.79
CA PRO A 26 -14.08 9.70 -17.67
C PRO A 26 -13.20 10.04 -16.47
N GLU A 27 -13.01 11.34 -16.26
CA GLU A 27 -12.21 11.89 -15.17
C GLU A 27 -13.13 12.45 -14.09
N LEU A 28 -12.90 12.02 -12.83
CA LEU A 28 -13.46 12.70 -11.68
C LEU A 28 -12.43 13.74 -11.22
N SER A 29 -12.71 15.02 -11.50
CA SER A 29 -11.85 16.11 -11.06
C SER A 29 -12.49 16.81 -9.87
N THR A 30 -11.75 16.87 -8.76
CA THR A 30 -12.12 17.67 -7.58
C THR A 30 -10.97 18.62 -7.28
N GLY A 31 -11.01 19.80 -7.90
CA GLY A 31 -10.03 20.86 -7.71
C GLY A 31 -8.61 20.48 -8.13
N ARG A 32 -7.78 19.98 -7.22
CA ARG A 32 -6.36 19.68 -7.45
C ARG A 32 -6.06 18.20 -7.80
N VAL A 33 -7.06 17.35 -7.76
CA VAL A 33 -6.88 15.91 -7.99
C VAL A 33 -7.78 15.44 -9.11
N THR A 34 -7.20 14.87 -10.16
CA THR A 34 -7.92 14.19 -11.23
C THR A 34 -7.79 12.68 -11.04
N PHE A 35 -8.93 12.00 -10.97
CA PHE A 35 -9.00 10.55 -10.87
C PHE A 35 -9.56 9.98 -12.16
N VAL A 36 -8.73 9.27 -12.94
CA VAL A 36 -9.15 8.56 -14.14
C VAL A 36 -9.78 7.24 -13.74
N LEU A 37 -11.10 7.17 -13.77
CA LEU A 37 -11.87 6.02 -13.26
C LEU A 37 -11.45 4.70 -13.91
N LEU A 38 -11.33 4.71 -15.24
CA LEU A 38 -10.98 3.51 -16.02
C LEU A 38 -9.54 3.01 -15.80
N SER A 39 -8.65 3.85 -15.29
CA SER A 39 -7.25 3.50 -15.03
C SER A 39 -7.07 2.81 -13.65
N SER A 40 -8.12 2.78 -12.83
CA SER A 40 -8.07 2.15 -11.50
C SER A 40 -7.93 0.62 -11.60
N PRO A 41 -6.93 0.00 -10.94
CA PRO A 41 -6.79 -1.46 -10.93
C PRO A 41 -7.98 -2.16 -10.27
N GLY A 42 -8.80 -1.43 -9.51
CA GLY A 42 -10.05 -1.94 -8.93
C GLY A 42 -11.06 -2.39 -9.98
N ILE A 43 -11.07 -1.78 -11.17
CA ILE A 43 -11.96 -2.20 -12.27
C ILE A 43 -11.54 -3.56 -12.81
N ALA A 44 -10.24 -3.79 -13.04
CA ALA A 44 -9.76 -5.11 -13.46
C ALA A 44 -10.12 -6.20 -12.45
N LEU A 45 -9.89 -5.91 -11.15
CA LEU A 45 -10.27 -6.81 -10.06
C LEU A 45 -11.77 -7.12 -10.06
N PHE A 46 -12.60 -6.10 -10.23
CA PHE A 46 -14.05 -6.23 -10.26
C PHE A 46 -14.52 -7.05 -11.47
N VAL A 47 -13.98 -6.79 -12.65
CA VAL A 47 -14.32 -7.55 -13.88
C VAL A 47 -13.92 -9.02 -13.72
N VAL A 48 -12.71 -9.30 -13.24
CA VAL A 48 -12.26 -10.69 -12.99
C VAL A 48 -13.15 -11.37 -11.95
N ALA A 49 -13.48 -10.69 -10.87
CA ALA A 49 -14.38 -11.23 -9.83
C ALA A 49 -15.77 -11.56 -10.39
N LEU A 50 -16.33 -10.68 -11.24
CA LEU A 50 -17.60 -10.93 -11.92
C LEU A 50 -17.52 -12.14 -12.84
N LEU A 51 -16.48 -12.25 -13.66
CA LEU A 51 -16.29 -13.39 -14.57
C LEU A 51 -16.21 -14.72 -13.80
N PHE A 52 -15.45 -14.75 -12.69
CA PHE A 52 -15.40 -15.92 -11.82
C PHE A 52 -16.73 -16.22 -11.16
N TRP A 53 -17.44 -15.19 -10.71
CA TRP A 53 -18.77 -15.37 -10.12
C TRP A 53 -19.77 -15.96 -11.12
N PHE A 54 -19.79 -15.47 -12.35
CA PHE A 54 -20.63 -16.02 -13.42
C PHE A 54 -20.22 -17.46 -13.79
N ALA A 55 -18.92 -17.74 -13.93
CA ALA A 55 -18.41 -19.05 -14.29
C ALA A 55 -18.66 -20.13 -13.21
N GLN A 56 -18.67 -19.72 -11.93
CA GLN A 56 -18.84 -20.65 -10.81
C GLN A 56 -20.22 -20.58 -10.14
N ARG A 57 -21.15 -19.83 -10.71
CA ARG A 57 -22.46 -19.55 -10.12
C ARG A 57 -23.23 -20.81 -9.67
N GLN A 58 -23.17 -21.87 -10.45
CA GLN A 58 -23.83 -23.14 -10.14
C GLN A 58 -23.16 -23.84 -8.95
N LYS A 59 -21.83 -23.95 -8.97
CA LYS A 59 -21.03 -24.62 -7.95
C LYS A 59 -21.10 -23.91 -6.59
N VAL A 60 -21.12 -22.58 -6.62
CA VAL A 60 -21.25 -21.73 -5.43
C VAL A 60 -22.63 -21.86 -4.80
N ARG A 61 -23.68 -22.05 -5.60
CA ARG A 61 -25.05 -22.22 -5.13
C ARG A 61 -25.26 -23.55 -4.37
N GLU A 62 -24.52 -24.58 -4.75
CA GLU A 62 -24.56 -25.91 -4.11
C GLU A 62 -23.79 -25.98 -2.78
N THR A 63 -22.76 -25.14 -2.62
CA THR A 63 -21.86 -25.16 -1.45
C THR A 63 -22.26 -24.13 -0.37
N SER A 64 -23.12 -23.18 -0.69
CA SER A 64 -23.53 -22.11 0.23
C SER A 64 -24.67 -22.55 1.15
N ASN A 65 -24.37 -22.74 2.42
CA ASN A 65 -25.35 -22.98 3.49
C ASN A 65 -26.22 -21.74 3.79
N GLY A 66 -26.95 -21.21 2.80
CA GLY A 66 -27.96 -20.17 3.03
C GLY A 66 -27.50 -18.78 3.39
N GLU A 67 -26.25 -18.56 3.79
CA GLU A 67 -25.69 -17.21 3.93
C GLU A 67 -25.36 -16.65 2.55
N THR A 68 -25.98 -15.53 2.24
CA THR A 68 -25.78 -14.87 0.95
C THR A 68 -24.32 -14.41 0.87
N ILE A 69 -23.54 -14.95 -0.07
CA ILE A 69 -22.12 -14.58 -0.33
C ILE A 69 -21.96 -13.06 -0.35
N SER A 70 -22.97 -12.33 -0.81
CA SER A 70 -23.00 -10.87 -0.82
C SER A 70 -22.90 -10.25 0.57
N SER A 71 -23.52 -10.83 1.61
CA SER A 71 -23.46 -10.30 2.98
C SER A 71 -22.10 -10.47 3.60
N GLU A 72 -21.44 -11.60 3.37
CA GLU A 72 -20.08 -11.86 3.86
C GLU A 72 -19.04 -10.96 3.13
N VAL A 73 -19.16 -10.84 1.80
CA VAL A 73 -18.31 -9.93 1.00
C VAL A 73 -18.49 -8.48 1.46
N PHE A 74 -19.73 -8.04 1.65
CA PHE A 74 -20.02 -6.69 2.13
C PHE A 74 -19.44 -6.45 3.53
N ARG A 75 -19.61 -7.39 4.46
CA ARG A 75 -19.09 -7.28 5.84
C ARG A 75 -17.58 -7.18 5.88
N ARG A 76 -16.87 -7.96 5.05
CA ARG A 76 -15.40 -7.89 4.93
C ARG A 76 -14.95 -6.60 4.25
N ALA A 77 -15.57 -6.24 3.14
CA ALA A 77 -15.24 -5.02 2.40
C ALA A 77 -15.50 -3.77 3.23
N TRP A 78 -16.62 -3.71 3.97
CA TRP A 78 -16.93 -2.58 4.83
C TRP A 78 -15.91 -2.33 5.92
N ARG A 79 -15.43 -3.40 6.58
CA ARG A 79 -14.37 -3.26 7.59
C ARG A 79 -13.08 -2.69 7.01
N ALA A 80 -12.65 -3.19 5.86
CA ALA A 80 -11.46 -2.67 5.18
C ALA A 80 -11.65 -1.21 4.76
N LEU A 81 -12.80 -0.87 4.17
CA LEU A 81 -13.14 0.48 3.76
C LEU A 81 -13.16 1.45 4.95
N ALA A 82 -13.83 1.07 6.05
CA ALA A 82 -13.89 1.88 7.26
C ALA A 82 -12.49 2.14 7.84
N SER A 83 -11.63 1.13 7.90
CA SER A 83 -10.24 1.29 8.33
C SER A 83 -9.49 2.29 7.45
N ILE A 84 -9.56 2.14 6.13
CA ILE A 84 -8.87 3.05 5.19
C ILE A 84 -9.39 4.48 5.37
N LEU A 85 -10.71 4.68 5.44
CA LEU A 85 -11.30 6.00 5.63
C LEU A 85 -10.86 6.64 6.96
N LEU A 86 -10.87 5.89 8.06
CA LEU A 86 -10.41 6.39 9.36
C LEU A 86 -8.94 6.81 9.32
N PHE A 87 -8.07 6.01 8.71
CA PHE A 87 -6.67 6.39 8.55
C PHE A 87 -6.47 7.61 7.65
N MET A 88 -7.24 7.73 6.58
CA MET A 88 -7.21 8.93 5.72
C MET A 88 -7.68 10.18 6.47
N ILE A 89 -8.74 10.08 7.28
CA ILE A 89 -9.21 11.19 8.13
C ILE A 89 -8.13 11.55 9.14
N THR A 90 -7.53 10.58 9.81
CA THR A 90 -6.44 10.82 10.76
C THR A 90 -5.25 11.50 10.10
N ALA A 91 -4.83 11.05 8.92
CA ALA A 91 -3.75 11.70 8.17
C ALA A 91 -4.09 13.15 7.82
N ARG A 92 -5.33 13.41 7.40
CA ARG A 92 -5.81 14.79 7.13
C ARG A 92 -5.81 15.66 8.38
N LEU A 93 -6.25 15.13 9.51
CA LEU A 93 -6.21 15.84 10.79
C LEU A 93 -4.77 16.19 11.19
N LEU A 94 -3.83 15.26 11.06
CA LEU A 94 -2.41 15.50 11.35
C LEU A 94 -1.80 16.59 10.45
N VAL A 95 -2.21 16.64 9.18
CA VAL A 95 -1.79 17.72 8.27
C VAL A 95 -2.40 19.05 8.67
N THR A 96 -3.72 19.09 8.96
CA THR A 96 -4.43 20.34 9.26
C THR A 96 -4.09 20.93 10.62
N CYS A 97 -3.76 20.11 11.63
CA CYS A 97 -3.31 20.57 12.94
C CYS A 97 -1.82 20.97 12.98
N GLY A 98 -1.12 20.86 11.86
CA GLY A 98 0.31 21.21 11.79
C GLY A 98 1.28 20.17 12.37
N ALA A 99 0.79 19.01 12.82
CA ALA A 99 1.65 17.98 13.39
C ALA A 99 2.66 17.43 12.38
N ILE A 100 2.26 17.33 11.10
CA ILE A 100 3.16 16.88 10.02
C ILE A 100 4.26 17.90 9.76
N SER A 101 3.97 19.20 9.73
CA SER A 101 5.01 20.23 9.55
C SER A 101 5.97 20.27 10.74
N ALA A 102 5.45 20.22 11.97
CA ALA A 102 6.28 20.18 13.17
C ALA A 102 7.22 18.95 13.19
N LEU A 103 6.72 17.78 12.81
CA LEU A 103 7.54 16.58 12.67
C LEU A 103 8.60 16.72 11.57
N SER A 104 8.22 17.29 10.42
CA SER A 104 9.12 17.54 9.29
C SER A 104 10.26 18.48 9.70
N ASP A 105 9.95 19.59 10.39
CA ASP A 105 10.93 20.55 10.86
C ASP A 105 11.88 19.92 11.90
N LEU A 106 11.33 19.11 12.82
CA LEU A 106 12.14 18.36 13.78
C LEU A 106 13.13 17.43 13.07
N LEU A 107 12.66 16.68 12.07
CA LEU A 107 13.51 15.76 11.31
C LEU A 107 14.52 16.52 10.45
N ALA A 108 14.17 17.66 9.88
CA ALA A 108 15.08 18.50 9.12
C ALA A 108 16.28 19.00 9.95
N ASN A 109 16.08 19.28 11.23
CA ASN A 109 17.14 19.68 12.14
C ASN A 109 18.18 18.57 12.42
N LEU A 110 17.87 17.30 12.10
CA LEU A 110 18.80 16.17 12.27
C LEU A 110 19.81 16.03 11.13
N GLY A 111 19.67 16.83 10.07
CA GLY A 111 20.45 16.72 8.83
C GLY A 111 19.94 15.64 7.87
N ALA A 112 20.26 15.78 6.58
CA ALA A 112 19.65 15.00 5.49
C ALA A 112 19.75 13.47 5.67
N TYR A 113 20.90 12.97 6.03
CA TYR A 113 21.15 11.51 6.18
C TYR A 113 20.33 10.90 7.32
N THR A 114 20.31 11.58 8.47
CA THR A 114 19.56 11.12 9.65
C THR A 114 18.07 11.26 9.43
N ALA A 115 17.61 12.36 8.82
CA ALA A 115 16.22 12.60 8.48
C ALA A 115 15.71 11.52 7.50
N LEU A 116 16.49 11.17 6.48
CA LEU A 116 16.18 10.12 5.53
C LEU A 116 16.01 8.76 6.21
N ALA A 117 16.94 8.39 7.11
CA ALA A 117 16.85 7.15 7.87
C ALA A 117 15.60 7.14 8.77
N ALA A 118 15.32 8.25 9.47
CA ALA A 118 14.13 8.37 10.32
C ALA A 118 12.83 8.25 9.53
N VAL A 119 12.71 8.90 8.37
CA VAL A 119 11.54 8.82 7.50
C VAL A 119 11.35 7.40 6.96
N THR A 120 12.44 6.72 6.60
CA THR A 120 12.40 5.32 6.13
C THR A 120 11.92 4.39 7.24
N ILE A 121 12.39 4.57 8.48
CA ILE A 121 11.96 3.80 9.65
C ILE A 121 10.48 4.08 10.00
N LEU A 122 10.05 5.33 9.92
CA LEU A 122 8.63 5.69 10.11
C LEU A 122 7.75 5.01 9.06
N GLY A 123 8.18 5.00 7.79
CA GLY A 123 7.51 4.26 6.75
C GLY A 123 7.41 2.77 7.05
N ALA A 124 8.51 2.17 7.47
CA ALA A 124 8.57 0.76 7.86
C ALA A 124 7.61 0.44 9.01
N THR A 125 7.60 1.28 10.05
CA THR A 125 6.68 1.14 11.18
C THR A 125 5.22 1.25 10.72
N GLY A 126 4.92 2.20 9.83
CA GLY A 126 3.60 2.37 9.24
C GLY A 126 3.12 1.11 8.50
N GLY A 127 3.97 0.53 7.66
CA GLY A 127 3.66 -0.70 6.95
C GLY A 127 3.42 -1.88 7.87
N TYR A 128 4.30 -2.08 8.84
CA TYR A 128 4.19 -3.15 9.83
C TYR A 128 2.90 -3.07 10.66
N VAL A 129 2.59 -1.88 11.19
CA VAL A 129 1.42 -1.67 12.05
C VAL A 129 0.11 -1.81 11.29
N THR A 130 0.06 -1.26 10.07
CA THR A 130 -1.17 -1.23 9.29
C THR A 130 -1.39 -2.48 8.43
N GLY A 131 -0.34 -3.24 8.15
CA GLY A 131 -0.38 -4.42 7.28
C GLY A 131 -0.63 -4.10 5.80
N THR A 132 -0.58 -2.83 5.42
CA THR A 132 -0.79 -2.42 4.03
C THR A 132 0.06 -1.19 3.67
N GLY A 133 0.65 -1.21 2.46
CA GLY A 133 1.38 -0.04 1.94
C GLY A 133 0.48 1.17 1.75
N LEU A 134 -0.79 0.96 1.39
CA LEU A 134 -1.75 2.05 1.16
C LEU A 134 -1.99 2.90 2.42
N VAL A 135 -2.27 2.25 3.54
CA VAL A 135 -2.59 2.92 4.80
C VAL A 135 -1.35 3.59 5.39
N GLY A 136 -0.20 2.90 5.38
CA GLY A 136 1.05 3.49 5.85
C GLY A 136 1.48 4.71 5.04
N ASN A 137 1.26 4.69 3.72
CA ASN A 137 1.49 5.86 2.86
C ASN A 137 0.52 7.01 3.16
N ALA A 138 -0.76 6.71 3.38
CA ALA A 138 -1.74 7.74 3.73
C ALA A 138 -1.35 8.48 5.02
N LEU A 139 -0.70 7.79 5.97
CA LEU A 139 -0.25 8.39 7.22
C LEU A 139 1.05 9.21 7.08
N PHE A 140 2.06 8.68 6.40
CA PHE A 140 3.43 9.20 6.50
C PHE A 140 3.99 9.82 5.22
N MET A 141 3.39 9.57 4.04
CA MET A 141 3.91 10.06 2.77
C MET A 141 4.03 11.59 2.71
N THR A 142 3.00 12.29 3.21
CA THR A 142 2.99 13.77 3.21
C THR A 142 4.13 14.32 4.08
N GLY A 143 4.37 13.71 5.25
CA GLY A 143 5.48 14.08 6.12
C GLY A 143 6.85 13.77 5.51
N ALA A 144 6.98 12.62 4.86
CA ALA A 144 8.19 12.23 4.15
C ALA A 144 8.53 13.24 3.03
N ALA A 145 7.54 13.57 2.22
CA ALA A 145 7.70 14.55 1.14
C ALA A 145 8.07 15.95 1.67
N ALA A 146 7.40 16.41 2.74
CA ALA A 146 7.70 17.70 3.38
C ALA A 146 9.11 17.72 3.98
N THR A 147 9.55 16.65 4.66
CA THR A 147 10.93 16.54 5.17
C THR A 147 11.94 16.56 4.03
N GLY A 148 11.69 15.82 2.94
CA GLY A 148 12.55 15.78 1.77
C GLY A 148 12.66 17.12 1.05
N ALA A 149 11.61 17.96 1.10
CA ALA A 149 11.62 19.29 0.51
C ALA A 149 12.65 20.24 1.18
N ASN A 150 12.96 20.04 2.46
CA ASN A 150 14.00 20.83 3.15
C ASN A 150 15.43 20.51 2.67
N PHE A 151 15.59 19.45 1.87
CA PHE A 151 16.88 18.98 1.34
C PHE A 151 16.90 18.87 -0.18
N ASP A 152 15.94 19.47 -0.88
CA ASP A 152 15.74 19.35 -2.34
C ASP A 152 15.64 17.89 -2.84
N ALA A 153 15.21 16.99 -1.96
CA ALA A 153 15.16 15.54 -2.19
C ALA A 153 13.77 14.92 -1.96
N THR A 154 12.71 15.70 -2.23
CA THR A 154 11.30 15.30 -1.99
C THR A 154 10.97 13.91 -2.56
N ALA A 155 11.33 13.66 -3.82
CA ALA A 155 11.03 12.39 -4.49
C ALA A 155 11.76 11.21 -3.84
N LEU A 156 13.02 11.39 -3.43
CA LEU A 156 13.82 10.37 -2.78
C LEU A 156 13.23 9.97 -1.42
N PHE A 157 12.90 10.96 -0.59
CA PHE A 157 12.31 10.71 0.73
C PHE A 157 10.96 10.01 0.61
N ALA A 158 10.10 10.47 -0.30
CA ALA A 158 8.80 9.84 -0.56
C ALA A 158 8.96 8.40 -1.08
N ALA A 159 9.88 8.16 -2.01
CA ALA A 159 10.13 6.84 -2.57
C ALA A 159 10.64 5.84 -1.51
N LEU A 160 11.56 6.27 -0.65
CA LEU A 160 12.09 5.42 0.42
C LEU A 160 11.03 5.10 1.48
N GLN A 161 10.24 6.10 1.89
CA GLN A 161 9.12 5.90 2.80
C GLN A 161 8.12 4.89 2.21
N HIS A 162 7.71 5.08 0.94
CA HIS A 162 6.81 4.17 0.24
C HIS A 162 7.35 2.75 0.15
N SER A 163 8.61 2.61 -0.25
CA SER A 163 9.26 1.30 -0.37
C SER A 163 9.36 0.60 0.97
N ALA A 164 9.79 1.30 2.02
CA ALA A 164 9.87 0.76 3.37
C ALA A 164 8.51 0.30 3.89
N THR A 165 7.47 1.13 3.71
CA THR A 165 6.09 0.80 4.09
C THR A 165 5.60 -0.47 3.38
N SER A 166 5.84 -0.58 2.08
CA SER A 166 5.36 -1.70 1.27
C SER A 166 6.06 -3.02 1.63
N HIS A 167 7.38 -2.98 1.84
CA HIS A 167 8.15 -4.18 2.21
C HIS A 167 7.81 -4.67 3.62
N THR A 168 7.67 -3.76 4.58
CA THR A 168 7.37 -4.14 5.96
C THR A 168 5.92 -4.54 6.20
N ALA A 169 4.98 -4.10 5.35
CA ALA A 169 3.61 -4.57 5.37
C ALA A 169 3.50 -6.10 5.21
N MET A 170 4.43 -6.72 4.48
CA MET A 170 4.49 -8.19 4.31
C MET A 170 4.81 -8.93 5.62
N SER A 171 5.45 -8.27 6.58
CA SER A 171 5.77 -8.84 7.90
C SER A 171 4.72 -8.55 8.98
N ALA A 172 3.65 -7.84 8.64
CA ALA A 172 2.58 -7.51 9.57
C ALA A 172 1.79 -8.75 10.02
N LEU A 173 1.33 -8.76 11.27
CA LEU A 173 0.57 -9.87 11.84
C LEU A 173 -0.63 -10.32 10.99
N PRO A 174 -1.46 -9.42 10.42
CA PRO A 174 -2.56 -9.85 9.56
C PRO A 174 -2.11 -10.61 8.31
N VAL A 175 -0.99 -10.20 7.71
CA VAL A 175 -0.43 -10.84 6.51
C VAL A 175 0.16 -12.20 6.88
N ALA A 176 0.91 -12.27 7.98
CA ALA A 176 1.43 -13.52 8.51
C ALA A 176 0.30 -14.53 8.81
N ALA A 177 -0.79 -14.07 9.40
CA ALA A 177 -1.97 -14.92 9.67
C ALA A 177 -2.59 -15.49 8.39
N ILE A 178 -2.65 -14.71 7.31
CA ILE A 178 -3.12 -15.18 6.00
C ILE A 178 -2.18 -16.25 5.42
N LEU A 179 -0.87 -16.01 5.49
CA LEU A 179 0.13 -16.96 5.01
C LEU A 179 0.07 -18.28 5.79
N LEU A 180 -0.02 -18.20 7.12
CA LEU A 180 -0.13 -19.36 8.00
C LEU A 180 -1.43 -20.15 7.77
N ALA A 181 -2.54 -19.46 7.49
CA ALA A 181 -3.80 -20.12 7.18
C ALA A 181 -3.77 -20.89 5.84
N ALA A 182 -2.85 -20.54 4.94
CA ALA A 182 -2.68 -21.23 3.66
C ALA A 182 -1.77 -22.46 3.74
N LEU A 183 -1.07 -22.70 4.87
CA LEU A 183 -0.18 -23.84 5.05
C LEU A 183 -0.97 -25.12 5.32
N PRO A 184 -0.78 -26.19 4.52
CA PRO A 184 -1.28 -27.51 4.85
C PRO A 184 -0.52 -28.06 6.08
N ASN A 185 -1.22 -28.67 7.02
CA ASN A 185 -0.63 -29.30 8.23
C ASN A 185 0.18 -28.32 9.12
N ARG A 186 -0.32 -27.11 9.31
CA ARG A 186 0.29 -26.07 10.16
C ARG A 186 0.67 -26.60 11.54
N GLN A 187 1.91 -26.31 11.95
CA GLN A 187 2.43 -26.57 13.29
C GLN A 187 2.67 -25.24 14.02
N SER A 188 2.68 -25.24 15.35
CA SER A 188 2.96 -24.02 16.13
C SER A 188 4.38 -23.46 15.92
N SER A 189 5.34 -24.32 15.51
CA SER A 189 6.69 -23.90 15.11
C SER A 189 6.70 -23.02 13.85
N ASP A 190 5.72 -23.21 12.95
CA ASP A 190 5.64 -22.47 11.69
C ASP A 190 5.33 -20.99 11.93
N ASP A 191 4.52 -20.68 12.94
CA ASP A 191 4.18 -19.32 13.32
C ASP A 191 5.42 -18.51 13.68
N HIS A 192 6.29 -19.09 14.52
CA HIS A 192 7.55 -18.45 14.90
C HIS A 192 8.51 -18.31 13.72
N LEU A 193 8.61 -19.33 12.88
CA LEU A 193 9.49 -19.32 11.72
C LEU A 193 9.06 -18.28 10.69
N VAL A 194 7.76 -18.22 10.36
CA VAL A 194 7.20 -17.24 9.43
C VAL A 194 7.43 -15.82 9.93
N MET A 195 7.11 -15.55 11.21
CA MET A 195 7.30 -14.22 11.78
C MET A 195 8.77 -13.81 11.83
N LYS A 196 9.66 -14.70 12.29
CA LYS A 196 11.10 -14.46 12.34
C LYS A 196 11.66 -14.15 10.96
N THR A 197 11.30 -14.95 9.96
CA THR A 197 11.78 -14.76 8.58
C THR A 197 11.23 -13.45 7.99
N ALA A 198 9.94 -13.17 8.15
CA ALA A 198 9.31 -11.96 7.64
C ALA A 198 9.93 -10.69 8.27
N LEU A 199 10.12 -10.68 9.59
CA LEU A 199 10.76 -9.55 10.28
C LEU A 199 12.24 -9.39 9.90
N SER A 200 12.97 -10.49 9.73
CA SER A 200 14.37 -10.43 9.29
C SER A 200 14.49 -9.86 7.88
N LEU A 201 13.64 -10.28 6.96
CA LEU A 201 13.60 -9.75 5.59
C LEU A 201 13.18 -8.28 5.56
N ALA A 202 12.19 -7.91 6.36
CA ALA A 202 11.76 -6.51 6.49
C ALA A 202 12.89 -5.63 7.04
N GLY A 203 13.56 -6.06 8.11
CA GLY A 203 14.70 -5.34 8.68
C GLY A 203 15.85 -5.19 7.69
N PHE A 204 16.19 -6.27 6.99
CA PHE A 204 17.21 -6.23 5.94
C PHE A 204 16.83 -5.25 4.80
N SER A 205 15.58 -5.29 4.34
CA SER A 205 15.08 -4.37 3.31
C SER A 205 15.19 -2.91 3.75
N VAL A 206 14.83 -2.60 5.00
CA VAL A 206 14.95 -1.23 5.55
C VAL A 206 16.40 -0.77 5.58
N ILE A 207 17.33 -1.62 6.00
CA ILE A 207 18.76 -1.29 5.99
C ILE A 207 19.26 -1.01 4.57
N VAL A 208 18.91 -1.86 3.61
CA VAL A 208 19.29 -1.66 2.20
C VAL A 208 18.72 -0.36 1.64
N LEU A 209 17.48 -0.04 1.98
CA LEU A 209 16.83 1.22 1.55
C LEU A 209 17.52 2.44 2.14
N ILE A 210 17.90 2.42 3.42
CA ILE A 210 18.64 3.53 4.07
C ILE A 210 20.01 3.70 3.42
N LEU A 211 20.76 2.62 3.26
CA LEU A 211 22.10 2.69 2.63
C LEU A 211 22.03 3.16 1.18
N GLY A 212 21.05 2.66 0.41
CA GLY A 212 20.82 3.11 -0.97
C GLY A 212 20.42 4.58 -1.05
N GLY A 213 19.57 5.02 -0.11
CA GLY A 213 19.19 6.43 -0.02
C GLY A 213 20.35 7.35 0.37
N TRP A 214 21.21 6.92 1.29
CA TRP A 214 22.43 7.65 1.64
C TRP A 214 23.39 7.77 0.45
N LEU A 215 23.54 6.69 -0.31
CA LEU A 215 24.36 6.72 -1.53
C LEU A 215 23.80 7.72 -2.55
N GLN A 216 22.48 7.75 -2.74
CA GLN A 216 21.85 8.70 -3.67
C GLN A 216 22.01 10.15 -3.19
N LEU A 217 21.84 10.43 -1.89
CA LEU A 217 22.12 11.77 -1.35
C LEU A 217 23.56 12.18 -1.58
N TYR A 218 24.51 11.27 -1.35
CA TYR A 218 25.93 11.53 -1.59
C TYR A 218 26.23 11.84 -3.06
N MET A 219 25.64 11.07 -3.98
CA MET A 219 25.82 11.29 -5.42
C MET A 219 25.17 12.60 -5.92
N ALA A 220 24.11 13.04 -5.28
CA ALA A 220 23.41 14.28 -5.62
C ALA A 220 24.14 15.53 -5.06
N SER A 221 24.99 15.37 -4.03
CA SER A 221 25.72 16.46 -3.38
C SER A 221 27.11 16.72 -4.01
N ASN A 222 27.57 15.83 -4.87
CA ASN A 222 28.83 15.93 -5.62
C ASN A 222 28.59 16.06 -7.12
#